data_0a3bb1644c67c2214d83db61c18c64f0
#
_entry.id   0a3bb1644c67c2214d83db61c18c64f0
#
_cell.length_a   1.000
_cell.length_b   1.000
_cell.length_c   1.000
_cell.angle_alpha   90.00
_cell.angle_beta   90.00
_cell.angle_gamma   90.00
#
_symmetry.space_group_name_H-M   'P 1'
#
loop_
_entity.id
_entity.type
_entity.pdbx_description
1 polymer ?
#
loop_
_entity_poly.entity_id
_entity_poly.type
_entity_poly.pdbx_seq_one_letter_code
_entity_poly.pdbx_strand_id
1 'polypeptide(L)'
;RQIAPLGWLLVLNSALQVVTLYRLPLDNTARSELPLTWQRYIKGTALKDNLRIIAHQPVIRLSIIGLATFWSVGQVLLAAFPAYAKDVLSIDNTLVLQGIIAASGIGIALGSLFASKLSHNRIETGLIPVGAIGVAVGLWCLPLLTTPVSQALNFVFIGIMGGLFIVPLNALIQFHAADNELGTVLAAN
;
A
#
# COMPACT_ATOMS: atom_id res chain seq x y z
N ARG A 1 -19.36 0.12 -25.49
CA ARG A 1 -20.66 0.12 -24.75
C ARG A 1 -20.70 -0.77 -23.50
N GLN A 2 -19.61 -1.47 -23.13
CA GLN A 2 -19.59 -2.36 -21.95
C GLN A 2 -18.88 -1.76 -20.72
N ILE A 3 -18.53 -0.49 -20.73
CA ILE A 3 -17.83 0.18 -19.61
C ILE A 3 -18.80 0.71 -18.54
N ALA A 4 -20.07 0.94 -18.92
CA ALA A 4 -21.08 1.48 -18.00
C ALA A 4 -21.31 0.62 -16.73
N PRO A 5 -21.39 -0.73 -16.77
CA PRO A 5 -21.57 -1.53 -15.56
C PRO A 5 -20.37 -1.46 -14.61
N LEU A 6 -19.12 -1.28 -15.12
CA LEU A 6 -17.95 -1.07 -14.28
C LEU A 6 -18.00 0.27 -13.52
N GLY A 7 -18.52 1.31 -14.16
CA GLY A 7 -18.75 2.61 -13.50
C GLY A 7 -19.73 2.48 -12.33
N TRP A 8 -20.82 1.74 -12.50
CA TRP A 8 -21.78 1.50 -11.43
C TRP A 8 -21.20 0.70 -10.26
N LEU A 9 -20.30 -0.27 -10.50
CA LEU A 9 -19.61 -0.98 -9.44
C LEU A 9 -18.72 -0.04 -8.60
N LEU A 10 -18.02 0.90 -9.23
CA LEU A 10 -17.23 1.91 -8.53
C LEU A 10 -18.11 2.84 -7.69
N VAL A 11 -19.24 3.29 -8.23
CA VAL A 11 -20.21 4.11 -7.49
C VAL A 11 -20.79 3.35 -6.30
N LEU A 12 -21.15 2.07 -6.48
CA LEU A 12 -21.65 1.20 -5.41
C LEU A 12 -20.60 1.01 -4.31
N ASN A 13 -19.37 0.75 -4.68
CA ASN A 13 -18.25 0.62 -3.72
C ASN A 13 -18.04 1.93 -2.94
N SER A 14 -18.07 3.08 -3.62
CA SER A 14 -17.94 4.39 -2.96
C SER A 14 -19.12 4.68 -2.03
N ALA A 15 -20.35 4.35 -2.44
CA ALA A 15 -21.51 4.49 -1.60
C ALA A 15 -21.43 3.60 -0.33
N LEU A 16 -20.96 2.36 -0.50
CA LEU A 16 -20.72 1.44 0.64
C LEU A 16 -19.69 2.01 1.61
N GLN A 17 -18.60 2.60 1.11
CA GLN A 17 -17.59 3.28 1.94
C GLN A 17 -18.20 4.43 2.74
N VAL A 18 -19.02 5.27 2.11
CA VAL A 18 -19.72 6.36 2.80
C VAL A 18 -20.65 5.81 3.89
N VAL A 19 -21.43 4.79 3.61
CA VAL A 19 -22.33 4.17 4.60
C VAL A 19 -21.56 3.57 5.78
N THR A 20 -20.43 2.92 5.52
CA THR A 20 -19.59 2.39 6.60
C THR A 20 -18.96 3.48 7.45
N LEU A 21 -18.56 4.61 6.85
CA LEU A 21 -18.07 5.80 7.58
C LEU A 21 -19.12 6.37 8.53
N TYR A 22 -20.39 6.44 8.14
CA TYR A 22 -21.48 6.89 9.01
C TYR A 22 -21.74 5.97 10.21
N ARG A 23 -21.31 4.71 10.16
CA ARG A 23 -21.43 3.74 11.26
C ARG A 23 -20.23 3.72 12.20
N LEU A 24 -19.16 4.45 11.89
CA LEU A 24 -18.04 4.59 12.81
C LEU A 24 -18.50 5.34 14.07
N PRO A 25 -18.25 4.81 15.27
CA PRO A 25 -18.52 5.54 16.49
C PRO A 25 -17.64 6.81 16.48
N LEU A 26 -18.29 7.95 16.60
CA LEU A 26 -17.63 9.23 16.80
C LEU A 26 -17.05 9.21 18.22
N ASP A 27 -15.85 8.72 18.36
CA ASP A 27 -15.14 8.78 19.64
C ASP A 27 -14.69 10.23 19.85
N ASN A 28 -15.35 10.95 20.75
CA ASN A 28 -15.04 12.33 21.12
C ASN A 28 -13.70 12.48 21.86
N THR A 29 -12.87 11.45 21.88
CA THR A 29 -11.54 11.46 22.50
C THR A 29 -10.47 12.13 21.61
N ALA A 30 -10.80 12.52 20.39
CA ALA A 30 -9.93 13.37 19.58
C ALA A 30 -9.80 14.75 20.24
N ARG A 31 -8.93 14.85 21.24
CA ARG A 31 -8.49 16.11 21.84
C ARG A 31 -7.60 16.88 20.85
N SER A 32 -8.20 17.44 19.80
CA SER A 32 -7.51 18.46 19.02
C SER A 32 -7.61 19.79 19.78
N GLU A 33 -6.73 20.02 20.72
CA GLU A 33 -6.58 21.34 21.38
C GLU A 33 -6.06 22.41 20.40
N LEU A 34 -5.71 22.01 19.18
CA LEU A 34 -5.20 22.92 18.16
C LEU A 34 -6.33 23.35 17.23
N PRO A 35 -6.77 24.63 17.29
CA PRO A 35 -7.75 25.14 16.36
C PRO A 35 -7.21 25.05 14.93
N LEU A 36 -8.07 24.60 14.00
CA LEU A 36 -7.78 24.57 12.57
C LEU A 36 -7.52 26.00 12.08
N THR A 37 -6.26 26.40 11.99
CA THR A 37 -5.87 27.71 11.47
C THR A 37 -5.38 27.54 10.03
N TRP A 38 -6.21 27.94 9.06
CA TRP A 38 -5.88 27.93 7.63
C TRP A 38 -4.53 28.58 7.32
N GLN A 39 -4.12 29.56 8.09
CA GLN A 39 -2.82 30.24 7.94
C GLN A 39 -1.62 29.32 8.17
N ARG A 40 -1.71 28.32 9.03
CA ARG A 40 -0.63 27.32 9.24
C ARG A 40 -0.44 26.41 8.03
N TYR A 41 -1.55 26.06 7.37
CA TYR A 41 -1.50 25.23 6.15
C TYR A 41 -0.96 26.02 4.96
N ILE A 42 -1.45 27.26 4.73
CA ILE A 42 -1.02 28.12 3.62
C ILE A 42 0.46 28.52 3.74
N LYS A 43 0.95 28.78 4.95
CA LYS A 43 2.35 29.14 5.20
C LYS A 43 3.31 27.93 5.21
N GLY A 44 2.81 26.71 5.07
CA GLY A 44 3.62 25.49 5.07
C GLY A 44 4.28 25.19 6.43
N THR A 45 3.93 25.92 7.50
CA THR A 45 4.50 25.67 8.83
C THR A 45 4.07 24.32 9.39
N ALA A 46 2.83 23.89 9.13
CA ALA A 46 2.36 22.57 9.48
C ALA A 46 3.19 21.47 8.80
N LEU A 47 3.50 21.63 7.50
CA LEU A 47 4.35 20.68 6.76
C LEU A 47 5.77 20.63 7.33
N LYS A 48 6.34 21.78 7.67
CA LYS A 48 7.68 21.86 8.26
C LYS A 48 7.75 21.20 9.63
N ASP A 49 6.73 21.40 10.48
CA ASP A 49 6.63 20.77 11.78
C ASP A 49 6.50 19.25 11.64
N ASN A 50 5.65 18.79 10.71
CA ASN A 50 5.48 17.36 10.40
C ASN A 50 6.76 16.71 9.91
N LEU A 51 7.47 17.35 8.96
CA LEU A 51 8.76 16.87 8.47
C LEU A 51 9.82 16.82 9.55
N ARG A 52 9.78 17.77 10.50
CA ARG A 52 10.69 17.77 11.65
C ARG A 52 10.43 16.59 12.58
N ILE A 53 9.17 16.26 12.87
CA ILE A 53 8.79 15.10 13.68
C ILE A 53 9.30 13.82 13.02
N ILE A 54 9.01 13.63 11.74
CA ILE A 54 9.45 12.46 10.97
C ILE A 54 11.00 12.37 10.93
N ALA A 55 11.69 13.50 10.76
CA ALA A 55 13.14 13.54 10.71
C ALA A 55 13.80 13.12 12.03
N HIS A 56 13.18 13.40 13.19
CA HIS A 56 13.72 13.07 14.51
C HIS A 56 13.47 11.63 14.94
N GLN A 57 12.51 10.94 14.30
CA GLN A 57 12.20 9.54 14.61
C GLN A 57 12.69 8.60 13.48
N PRO A 58 13.86 7.98 13.62
CA PRO A 58 14.46 7.18 12.55
C PRO A 58 13.61 5.99 12.13
N VAL A 59 12.85 5.38 13.06
CA VAL A 59 11.97 4.25 12.76
C VAL A 59 10.83 4.68 11.83
N ILE A 60 10.14 5.78 12.15
CA ILE A 60 9.05 6.31 11.31
C ILE A 60 9.59 6.71 9.94
N ARG A 61 10.71 7.45 9.90
CA ARG A 61 11.33 7.89 8.65
C ARG A 61 11.69 6.71 7.73
N LEU A 62 12.37 5.70 8.28
CA LEU A 62 12.77 4.52 7.49
C LEU A 62 11.56 3.71 7.03
N SER A 63 10.51 3.61 7.86
CA SER A 63 9.27 2.94 7.49
C SER A 63 8.55 3.67 6.34
N ILE A 64 8.46 5.00 6.38
CA ILE A 64 7.87 5.81 5.30
C ILE A 64 8.69 5.65 4.01
N ILE A 65 10.04 5.73 4.09
CA ILE A 65 10.91 5.51 2.92
C ILE A 65 10.70 4.12 2.34
N GLY A 66 10.63 3.09 3.19
CA GLY A 66 10.35 1.71 2.75
C GLY A 66 9.03 1.60 2.01
N LEU A 67 7.95 2.14 2.57
CA LEU A 67 6.63 2.15 1.92
C LEU A 67 6.63 2.95 0.62
N ALA A 68 7.23 4.14 0.60
CA ALA A 68 7.34 4.95 -0.61
C ALA A 68 8.11 4.22 -1.71
N THR A 69 9.21 3.53 -1.37
CA THR A 69 9.98 2.71 -2.31
C THR A 69 9.13 1.58 -2.86
N PHE A 70 8.41 0.84 -2.00
CA PHE A 70 7.53 -0.24 -2.43
C PHE A 70 6.45 0.24 -3.41
N TRP A 71 5.75 1.32 -3.06
CA TRP A 71 4.71 1.88 -3.92
C TRP A 71 5.28 2.43 -5.23
N SER A 72 6.47 3.04 -5.20
CA SER A 72 7.15 3.50 -6.43
C SER A 72 7.48 2.34 -7.36
N VAL A 73 8.04 1.24 -6.84
CA VAL A 73 8.30 0.02 -7.62
C VAL A 73 7.00 -0.54 -8.19
N GLY A 74 5.94 -0.58 -7.37
CA GLY A 74 4.61 -1.02 -7.82
C GLY A 74 4.06 -0.19 -8.97
N GLN A 75 4.19 1.15 -8.92
CA GLN A 75 3.75 2.05 -9.99
C GLN A 75 4.56 1.85 -11.28
N VAL A 76 5.87 1.68 -11.18
CA VAL A 76 6.71 1.37 -12.35
C VAL A 76 6.29 0.03 -12.97
N LEU A 77 6.04 -1.00 -12.15
CA LEU A 77 5.58 -2.30 -12.62
C LEU A 77 4.22 -2.19 -13.31
N LEU A 78 3.26 -1.49 -12.72
CA LEU A 78 1.93 -1.28 -13.32
C LEU A 78 1.99 -0.51 -14.65
N ALA A 79 2.91 0.43 -14.77
CA ALA A 79 3.08 1.22 -16.00
C ALA A 79 3.82 0.44 -17.10
N ALA A 80 4.85 -0.32 -16.75
CA ALA A 80 5.72 -1.00 -17.71
C ALA A 80 5.20 -2.38 -18.14
N PHE A 81 4.53 -3.11 -17.23
CA PHE A 81 4.11 -4.49 -17.50
C PHE A 81 3.17 -4.63 -18.70
N PRO A 82 2.19 -3.73 -18.97
CA PRO A 82 1.34 -3.85 -20.15
C PRO A 82 2.10 -3.84 -21.49
N ALA A 83 3.11 -2.97 -21.61
CA ALA A 83 3.96 -2.93 -22.80
C ALA A 83 4.79 -4.21 -22.92
N TYR A 84 5.45 -4.62 -21.84
CA TYR A 84 6.21 -5.86 -21.77
C TYR A 84 5.37 -7.10 -22.12
N ALA A 85 4.16 -7.20 -21.57
CA ALA A 85 3.27 -8.32 -21.82
C ALA A 85 2.84 -8.40 -23.28
N LYS A 86 2.59 -7.26 -23.92
CA LYS A 86 2.23 -7.20 -25.33
C LYS A 86 3.42 -7.49 -26.25
N ASP A 87 4.54 -6.82 -26.02
CA ASP A 87 5.67 -6.84 -26.96
C ASP A 87 6.52 -8.10 -26.81
N VAL A 88 6.67 -8.65 -25.60
CA VAL A 88 7.53 -9.80 -25.31
C VAL A 88 6.74 -11.09 -25.14
N LEU A 89 5.60 -11.03 -24.43
CA LEU A 89 4.81 -12.22 -24.14
C LEU A 89 3.69 -12.46 -25.15
N SER A 90 3.49 -11.54 -26.11
CA SER A 90 2.41 -11.59 -27.12
C SER A 90 1.01 -11.73 -26.48
N ILE A 91 0.78 -11.11 -25.34
CA ILE A 91 -0.50 -11.10 -24.65
C ILE A 91 -1.32 -9.90 -25.13
N ASP A 92 -2.14 -10.11 -26.16
CA ASP A 92 -3.02 -9.05 -26.71
C ASP A 92 -4.35 -8.92 -25.95
N ASN A 93 -4.74 -9.94 -25.19
CA ASN A 93 -6.01 -9.95 -24.46
C ASN A 93 -5.92 -9.09 -23.20
N THR A 94 -6.57 -7.93 -23.24
CA THR A 94 -6.61 -6.98 -22.13
C THR A 94 -7.17 -7.59 -20.82
N LEU A 95 -8.14 -8.53 -20.91
CA LEU A 95 -8.70 -9.18 -19.71
C LEU A 95 -7.66 -10.08 -19.03
N VAL A 96 -6.88 -10.80 -19.81
CA VAL A 96 -5.78 -11.63 -19.30
C VAL A 96 -4.74 -10.74 -18.63
N LEU A 97 -4.35 -9.66 -19.28
CA LEU A 97 -3.40 -8.68 -18.75
C LEU A 97 -3.87 -8.09 -17.40
N GLN A 98 -5.10 -7.59 -17.37
CA GLN A 98 -5.68 -7.02 -16.14
C GLN A 98 -5.84 -8.09 -15.05
N GLY A 99 -6.15 -9.33 -15.42
CA GLY A 99 -6.22 -10.46 -14.50
C GLY A 99 -4.87 -10.76 -13.84
N ILE A 100 -3.77 -10.73 -14.62
CA ILE A 100 -2.40 -10.90 -14.08
C ILE A 100 -2.09 -9.79 -13.08
N ILE A 101 -2.35 -8.54 -13.43
CA ILE A 101 -2.14 -7.40 -12.53
C ILE A 101 -2.99 -7.51 -11.26
N ALA A 102 -4.27 -7.84 -11.41
CA ALA A 102 -5.19 -8.00 -10.29
C ALA A 102 -4.79 -9.14 -9.33
N ALA A 103 -4.08 -10.16 -9.83
CA ALA A 103 -3.56 -11.25 -9.02
C ALA A 103 -2.60 -10.77 -7.92
N SER A 104 -1.86 -9.66 -8.14
CA SER A 104 -1.04 -9.04 -7.10
C SER A 104 -1.86 -8.55 -5.91
N GLY A 105 -3.06 -8.02 -6.15
CA GLY A 105 -3.98 -7.59 -5.09
C GLY A 105 -4.43 -8.76 -4.19
N ILE A 106 -4.74 -9.91 -4.80
CA ILE A 106 -5.03 -11.15 -4.06
C ILE A 106 -3.82 -11.55 -3.23
N GLY A 107 -2.62 -11.48 -3.81
CA GLY A 107 -1.37 -11.74 -3.11
C GLY A 107 -1.17 -10.83 -1.91
N ILE A 108 -1.35 -9.51 -2.06
CA ILE A 108 -1.24 -8.54 -0.95
C ILE A 108 -2.23 -8.88 0.17
N ALA A 109 -3.47 -9.22 -0.15
CA ALA A 109 -4.46 -9.60 0.85
C ALA A 109 -4.01 -10.86 1.63
N LEU A 110 -3.56 -11.90 0.94
CA LEU A 110 -3.03 -13.12 1.58
C LEU A 110 -1.79 -12.83 2.42
N GLY A 111 -0.83 -12.08 1.89
CA GLY A 111 0.39 -11.70 2.60
C GLY A 111 0.11 -10.89 3.86
N SER A 112 -0.85 -9.96 3.79
CA SER A 112 -1.29 -9.16 4.93
C SER A 112 -1.94 -10.02 6.02
N LEU A 113 -2.75 -11.01 5.65
CA LEU A 113 -3.32 -11.97 6.59
C LEU A 113 -2.25 -12.82 7.27
N PHE A 114 -1.24 -13.28 6.51
CA PHE A 114 -0.11 -14.01 7.07
C PHE A 114 0.71 -13.15 8.02
N ALA A 115 1.06 -11.92 7.62
CA ALA A 115 1.78 -10.98 8.47
C ALA A 115 1.04 -10.71 9.78
N SER A 116 -0.28 -10.48 9.72
CA SER A 116 -1.13 -10.24 10.88
C SER A 116 -1.15 -11.44 11.84
N LYS A 117 -1.24 -12.67 11.30
CA LYS A 117 -1.22 -13.89 12.12
C LYS A 117 0.14 -14.13 12.78
N LEU A 118 1.25 -13.85 12.10
CA LEU A 118 2.58 -14.00 12.68
C LEU A 118 2.86 -12.92 13.74
N SER A 119 2.29 -11.74 13.60
CA SER A 119 2.47 -10.57 14.49
C SER A 119 1.47 -10.54 15.66
N HIS A 120 1.00 -11.69 16.15
CA HIS A 120 -0.14 -11.80 17.06
C HIS A 120 -0.05 -10.95 18.36
N ASN A 121 1.14 -10.77 18.94
CA ASN A 121 1.35 -9.99 20.18
C ASN A 121 2.55 -9.02 20.11
N ARG A 122 3.24 -8.93 18.98
CA ARG A 122 4.41 -8.07 18.79
C ARG A 122 4.59 -7.77 17.31
N ILE A 123 5.22 -6.66 17.00
CA ILE A 123 5.55 -6.31 15.61
C ILE A 123 6.75 -7.15 15.19
N GLU A 124 6.54 -8.08 14.26
CA GLU A 124 7.60 -8.95 13.73
C GLU A 124 8.37 -8.22 12.62
N THR A 125 9.40 -7.45 13.03
CA THR A 125 10.24 -6.68 12.10
C THR A 125 11.05 -7.56 11.15
N GLY A 126 11.27 -8.85 11.50
CA GLY A 126 11.93 -9.83 10.63
C GLY A 126 11.18 -10.11 9.33
N LEU A 127 9.87 -9.81 9.25
CA LEU A 127 9.11 -9.95 8.01
C LEU A 127 9.47 -8.90 6.95
N ILE A 128 9.99 -7.74 7.37
CA ILE A 128 10.36 -6.64 6.47
C ILE A 128 11.44 -7.08 5.47
N PRO A 129 12.62 -7.58 5.89
CA PRO A 129 13.63 -8.04 4.95
C PRO A 129 13.18 -9.24 4.11
N VAL A 130 12.38 -10.14 4.68
CA VAL A 130 11.82 -11.29 3.93
C VAL A 130 10.91 -10.80 2.81
N GLY A 131 10.00 -9.88 3.11
CA GLY A 131 9.13 -9.26 2.12
C GLY A 131 9.91 -8.53 1.04
N ALA A 132 10.90 -7.71 1.42
CA ALA A 132 11.72 -6.96 0.47
C ALA A 132 12.50 -7.87 -0.48
N ILE A 133 13.18 -8.90 0.06
CA ILE A 133 13.91 -9.89 -0.75
C ILE A 133 12.95 -10.65 -1.66
N GLY A 134 11.79 -11.06 -1.13
CA GLY A 134 10.79 -11.78 -1.93
C GLY A 134 10.25 -10.95 -3.10
N VAL A 135 9.96 -9.65 -2.89
CA VAL A 135 9.60 -8.74 -3.98
C VAL A 135 10.72 -8.65 -5.01
N ALA A 136 11.96 -8.47 -4.58
CA ALA A 136 13.12 -8.41 -5.49
C ALA A 136 13.28 -9.69 -6.32
N VAL A 137 13.12 -10.86 -5.69
CA VAL A 137 13.13 -12.17 -6.39
C VAL A 137 11.99 -12.26 -7.39
N GLY A 138 10.77 -11.88 -7.01
CA GLY A 138 9.63 -11.88 -7.93
C GLY A 138 9.85 -10.99 -9.15
N LEU A 139 10.42 -9.78 -8.95
CA LEU A 139 10.79 -8.88 -10.05
C LEU A 139 11.88 -9.48 -10.94
N TRP A 140 12.87 -10.12 -10.34
CA TRP A 140 13.91 -10.85 -11.09
C TRP A 140 13.34 -11.97 -11.95
N CYS A 141 12.34 -12.70 -11.45
CA CYS A 141 11.70 -13.80 -12.17
C CYS A 141 10.83 -13.35 -13.34
N LEU A 142 10.38 -12.09 -13.40
CA LEU A 142 9.50 -11.59 -14.47
C LEU A 142 9.97 -11.94 -15.89
N PRO A 143 11.23 -11.64 -16.29
CA PRO A 143 11.68 -11.94 -17.64
C PRO A 143 11.91 -13.44 -17.91
N LEU A 144 11.96 -14.28 -16.88
CA LEU A 144 12.17 -15.72 -17.00
C LEU A 144 10.86 -16.49 -17.24
N LEU A 145 9.73 -15.84 -16.98
CA LEU A 145 8.40 -16.45 -17.05
C LEU A 145 7.71 -16.01 -18.34
N THR A 146 7.37 -16.99 -19.20
CA THR A 146 6.86 -16.71 -20.54
C THR A 146 5.37 -16.98 -20.72
N THR A 147 4.71 -17.61 -19.75
CA THR A 147 3.28 -17.94 -19.84
C THR A 147 2.41 -16.99 -19.00
N PRO A 148 1.17 -16.70 -19.42
CA PRO A 148 0.26 -15.86 -18.62
C PRO A 148 0.01 -16.43 -17.23
N VAL A 149 -0.07 -17.75 -17.07
CA VAL A 149 -0.30 -18.40 -15.78
C VAL A 149 0.90 -18.24 -14.85
N SER A 150 2.12 -18.46 -15.35
CA SER A 150 3.33 -18.27 -14.55
C SER A 150 3.50 -16.81 -14.13
N GLN A 151 3.16 -15.85 -15.01
CA GLN A 151 3.15 -14.44 -14.68
C GLN A 151 2.11 -14.13 -13.58
N ALA A 152 0.89 -14.64 -13.68
CA ALA A 152 -0.14 -14.44 -12.66
C ALA A 152 0.32 -14.99 -11.31
N LEU A 153 0.89 -16.17 -11.25
CA LEU A 153 1.44 -16.77 -10.01
C LEU A 153 2.57 -15.93 -9.43
N ASN A 154 3.44 -15.38 -10.28
CA ASN A 154 4.52 -14.49 -9.86
C ASN A 154 3.96 -13.16 -9.30
N PHE A 155 2.92 -12.60 -9.89
CA PHE A 155 2.24 -11.41 -9.35
C PHE A 155 1.57 -11.71 -8.00
N VAL A 156 0.97 -12.89 -7.81
CA VAL A 156 0.49 -13.33 -6.48
C VAL A 156 1.66 -13.41 -5.50
N PHE A 157 2.78 -13.99 -5.89
CA PHE A 157 3.97 -14.10 -5.04
C PHE A 157 4.50 -12.71 -4.65
N ILE A 158 4.69 -11.81 -5.63
CA ILE A 158 5.10 -10.41 -5.37
C ILE A 158 4.11 -9.74 -4.41
N GLY A 159 2.82 -9.96 -4.59
CA GLY A 159 1.78 -9.45 -3.72
C GLY A 159 1.89 -9.99 -2.29
N ILE A 160 2.08 -11.29 -2.10
CA ILE A 160 2.27 -11.91 -0.77
C ILE A 160 3.47 -11.30 -0.07
N MET A 161 4.61 -11.21 -0.76
CA MET A 161 5.82 -10.61 -0.21
C MET A 161 5.65 -9.12 0.09
N GLY A 162 4.90 -8.40 -0.76
CA GLY A 162 4.48 -7.02 -0.51
C GLY A 162 3.64 -6.87 0.75
N GLY A 163 2.67 -7.75 0.98
CA GLY A 163 1.85 -7.78 2.19
C GLY A 163 2.69 -8.00 3.46
N LEU A 164 3.64 -8.96 3.40
CA LEU A 164 4.59 -9.20 4.49
C LEU A 164 5.50 -7.99 4.77
N PHE A 165 5.78 -7.18 3.77
CA PHE A 165 6.58 -5.96 3.89
C PHE A 165 5.78 -4.78 4.44
N ILE A 166 4.59 -4.52 3.88
CA ILE A 166 3.78 -3.33 4.17
C ILE A 166 3.21 -3.37 5.59
N VAL A 167 2.70 -4.53 6.04
CA VAL A 167 1.98 -4.63 7.32
C VAL A 167 2.86 -4.25 8.51
N PRO A 168 4.07 -4.83 8.70
CA PRO A 168 4.90 -4.45 9.84
C PRO A 168 5.42 -3.01 9.74
N LEU A 169 5.67 -2.46 8.55
CA LEU A 169 6.06 -1.06 8.39
C LEU A 169 4.96 -0.10 8.84
N ASN A 170 3.71 -0.35 8.44
CA ASN A 170 2.57 0.45 8.92
C ASN A 170 2.36 0.31 10.43
N ALA A 171 2.53 -0.90 10.98
CA ALA A 171 2.44 -1.12 12.43
C ALA A 171 3.55 -0.36 13.18
N LEU A 172 4.78 -0.32 12.66
CA LEU A 172 5.88 0.45 13.25
C LEU A 172 5.58 1.96 13.26
N ILE A 173 5.01 2.50 12.18
CA ILE A 173 4.60 3.90 12.11
C ILE A 173 3.57 4.20 13.19
N GLN A 174 2.52 3.38 13.30
CA GLN A 174 1.44 3.57 14.26
C GLN A 174 1.92 3.42 15.71
N PHE A 175 2.81 2.48 15.97
CA PHE A 175 3.34 2.22 17.31
C PHE A 175 4.29 3.32 17.83
N HIS A 176 5.07 3.93 16.94
CA HIS A 176 6.05 4.95 17.31
C HIS A 176 5.53 6.39 17.16
N ALA A 177 4.40 6.59 16.51
CA ALA A 177 3.76 7.90 16.48
C ALA A 177 3.12 8.20 17.86
N ALA A 178 3.38 9.38 18.41
CA ALA A 178 2.71 9.82 19.62
C ALA A 178 1.22 10.03 19.34
N ASP A 179 0.36 9.80 20.33
CA ASP A 179 -1.11 9.88 20.19
C ASP A 179 -1.60 11.20 19.58
N ASN A 180 -0.93 12.32 19.89
CA ASN A 180 -1.22 13.65 19.36
C ASN A 180 -0.64 13.90 17.95
N GLU A 181 0.27 13.05 17.48
CA GLU A 181 0.97 13.17 16.20
C GLU A 181 0.54 12.10 15.18
N LEU A 182 -0.21 11.08 15.63
CA LEU A 182 -0.60 9.94 14.81
C LEU A 182 -1.31 10.37 13.53
N GLY A 183 -2.29 11.28 13.63
CA GLY A 183 -2.99 11.79 12.44
C GLY A 183 -2.08 12.53 11.46
N THR A 184 -1.09 13.25 11.97
CA THR A 184 -0.09 13.97 11.18
C THR A 184 0.85 13.02 10.45
N VAL A 185 1.33 12.00 11.14
CA VAL A 185 2.25 10.99 10.58
C VAL A 185 1.53 10.12 9.54
N LEU A 186 0.29 9.72 9.80
CA LEU A 186 -0.52 8.97 8.84
C LEU A 186 -0.87 9.78 7.59
N ALA A 187 -1.05 11.09 7.71
CA ALA A 187 -1.29 11.96 6.55
C ALA A 187 -0.04 12.17 5.68
N ALA A 188 1.15 11.91 6.20
CA ALA A 188 2.41 12.00 5.48
C ALA A 188 2.86 10.68 4.83
N ASN A 189 2.17 9.56 5.12
CA ASN A 189 2.41 8.23 4.57
C ASN A 189 1.52 7.97 3.36
#